data_a52428a846845165ab1754f19668e3ac
#
_entry.id   a52428a846845165ab1754f19668e3ac
#
_cell.length_a   1.000
_cell.length_b   1.000
_cell.length_c   1.000
_cell.angle_alpha   90.00
_cell.angle_beta   90.00
_cell.angle_gamma   90.00
#
_symmetry.space_group_name_H-M   'P 1'
#
loop_
_entity.id
_entity.type
_entity.pdbx_description
1 polymer ?
#
loop_
_entity_poly.entity_id
_entity_poly.type
_entity_poly.pdbx_seq_one_letter_code
_entity_poly.pdbx_strand_id
1 'polypeptide(L)'
;FISAKKSKNFFEINCNDGTNFSIQSKKLVNASGLSSDLISYKIDQLDQRYVFPINFAKGHYFKYSAPNPFSSLVYPLADEFSLGIHVGFDLSGQLRFGPDLTWIDSIDYSFDESLKEKFIDSIHRYWPDMDPKKLHPDYVGIRPKIQNNNEGMQDFSILGPEKHGVEGLINLQGIESPGVTSALAIGKYVSSL
;
A
#
# COMPACT_ATOMS: atom_id res chain seq x y z
N PHE A 1 18.94 -3.55 -1.66
CA PHE A 1 19.06 -4.60 -0.63
C PHE A 1 19.31 -5.94 -1.31
N ILE A 2 20.31 -6.68 -0.87
CA ILE A 2 20.61 -8.03 -1.36
C ILE A 2 20.26 -9.05 -0.28
N SER A 3 20.78 -8.86 0.94
CA SER A 3 20.55 -9.74 2.08
C SER A 3 20.84 -9.04 3.40
N ALA A 4 20.33 -9.58 4.49
CA ALA A 4 20.75 -9.20 5.83
C ALA A 4 21.01 -10.46 6.67
N LYS A 5 22.08 -10.43 7.46
CA LYS A 5 22.45 -11.50 8.38
C LYS A 5 22.62 -10.94 9.77
N LYS A 6 21.93 -11.53 10.76
CA LYS A 6 22.10 -11.17 12.16
C LYS A 6 23.38 -11.79 12.72
N SER A 7 24.26 -10.95 13.23
CA SER A 7 25.36 -11.29 14.14
C SER A 7 24.93 -11.06 15.59
N LYS A 8 25.80 -11.32 16.57
CA LYS A 8 25.42 -11.18 18.01
C LYS A 8 24.84 -9.80 18.33
N ASN A 9 25.44 -8.71 17.83
CA ASN A 9 25.11 -7.34 18.24
C ASN A 9 24.64 -6.42 17.11
N PHE A 10 24.67 -6.89 15.85
CA PHE A 10 24.32 -6.07 14.68
C PHE A 10 23.82 -6.94 13.52
N PHE A 11 23.18 -6.31 12.57
CA PHE A 11 22.91 -6.87 11.24
C PHE A 11 24.05 -6.44 10.29
N GLU A 12 24.55 -7.38 9.51
CA GLU A 12 25.33 -7.12 8.31
C GLU A 12 24.36 -7.11 7.14
N ILE A 13 24.22 -5.94 6.51
CA ILE A 13 23.26 -5.68 5.44
C ILE A 13 24.03 -5.46 4.16
N ASN A 14 23.83 -6.35 3.18
CA ASN A 14 24.45 -6.26 1.87
C ASN A 14 23.52 -5.53 0.90
N CYS A 15 24.06 -4.55 0.21
CA CYS A 15 23.35 -3.69 -0.73
C CYS A 15 24.07 -3.58 -2.06
N ASN A 16 23.31 -3.21 -3.11
CA ASN A 16 23.83 -2.83 -4.42
C ASN A 16 23.04 -1.63 -4.96
N ASP A 17 23.72 -0.57 -5.31
CA ASP A 17 23.21 0.64 -5.96
C ASP A 17 23.96 0.96 -7.26
N GLY A 18 24.50 -0.10 -7.90
CA GLY A 18 25.49 -0.03 -8.99
C GLY A 18 26.86 -0.52 -8.54
N THR A 19 27.15 -0.44 -7.22
CA THR A 19 28.30 -1.06 -6.57
C THR A 19 27.87 -1.85 -5.35
N ASN A 20 28.56 -2.96 -5.05
CA ASN A 20 28.29 -3.74 -3.85
C ASN A 20 28.91 -3.07 -2.63
N PHE A 21 28.13 -2.93 -1.56
CA PHE A 21 28.60 -2.45 -0.26
C PHE A 21 27.86 -3.12 0.89
N SER A 22 28.41 -3.06 2.10
CA SER A 22 27.81 -3.58 3.31
C SER A 22 27.65 -2.48 4.37
N ILE A 23 26.55 -2.56 5.12
CA ILE A 23 26.26 -1.67 6.25
C ILE A 23 26.08 -2.51 7.50
N GLN A 24 26.59 -2.04 8.63
CA GLN A 24 26.31 -2.63 9.94
C GLN A 24 25.27 -1.78 10.70
N SER A 25 24.23 -2.42 11.22
CA SER A 25 23.20 -1.73 12.00
C SER A 25 22.78 -2.59 13.21
N LYS A 26 22.54 -1.94 14.35
CA LYS A 26 22.01 -2.62 15.54
C LYS A 26 20.56 -3.04 15.39
N LYS A 27 19.77 -2.25 14.67
CA LYS A 27 18.36 -2.52 14.37
C LYS A 27 18.13 -2.50 12.87
N LEU A 28 17.20 -3.32 12.40
CA LEU A 28 16.75 -3.39 11.02
C LEU A 28 15.22 -3.29 11.01
N VAL A 29 14.71 -2.30 10.30
CA VAL A 29 13.26 -2.15 10.08
C VAL A 29 12.98 -2.40 8.61
N ASN A 30 12.22 -3.45 8.31
CA ASN A 30 11.70 -3.68 6.98
C ASN A 30 10.37 -2.93 6.83
N ALA A 31 10.38 -1.83 6.09
CA ALA A 31 9.21 -1.02 5.74
C ALA A 31 9.09 -0.83 4.22
N SER A 32 9.41 -1.89 3.46
CA SER A 32 9.59 -1.83 1.99
C SER A 32 8.29 -1.98 1.17
N GLY A 33 7.12 -1.98 1.83
CA GLY A 33 5.82 -1.92 1.16
C GLY A 33 5.60 -3.09 0.20
N LEU A 34 5.49 -2.81 -1.10
CA LEU A 34 5.26 -3.82 -2.15
C LEU A 34 6.34 -4.89 -2.26
N SER A 35 7.50 -4.68 -1.65
CA SER A 35 8.63 -5.64 -1.66
C SER A 35 8.92 -6.21 -0.28
N SER A 36 8.01 -6.05 0.69
CA SER A 36 8.29 -6.39 2.09
C SER A 36 8.51 -7.88 2.31
N ASP A 37 7.82 -8.74 1.58
CA ASP A 37 8.03 -10.19 1.58
C ASP A 37 9.38 -10.56 0.93
N LEU A 38 9.69 -9.99 -0.24
CA LEU A 38 10.96 -10.24 -0.95
C LEU A 38 12.16 -9.85 -0.11
N ILE A 39 12.07 -8.77 0.65
CA ILE A 39 13.10 -8.35 1.62
C ILE A 39 13.15 -9.34 2.78
N SER A 40 11.99 -9.71 3.34
CA SER A 40 11.90 -10.64 4.48
C SER A 40 12.51 -11.99 4.18
N TYR A 41 12.28 -12.57 3.00
CA TYR A 41 12.89 -13.84 2.57
C TYR A 41 14.43 -13.80 2.49
N LYS A 42 15.02 -12.60 2.43
CA LYS A 42 16.47 -12.40 2.34
C LYS A 42 17.11 -12.01 3.69
N ILE A 43 16.32 -12.01 4.77
CA ILE A 43 16.82 -11.81 6.13
C ILE A 43 17.12 -13.18 6.71
N ASP A 44 18.41 -13.48 6.88
CA ASP A 44 18.88 -14.72 7.52
C ASP A 44 18.31 -14.81 8.95
N GLN A 45 17.93 -16.01 9.37
CA GLN A 45 17.31 -16.32 10.67
C GLN A 45 15.85 -15.86 10.87
N LEU A 46 15.23 -15.14 9.95
CA LEU A 46 13.80 -14.92 9.97
C LEU A 46 13.08 -16.17 9.46
N ASP A 47 12.34 -16.82 10.35
CA ASP A 47 11.53 -17.99 9.98
C ASP A 47 10.42 -17.58 9.00
N GLN A 48 10.29 -18.30 7.90
CA GLN A 48 9.35 -18.01 6.81
C GLN A 48 7.88 -18.01 7.25
N ARG A 49 7.52 -18.67 8.36
CA ARG A 49 6.16 -18.60 8.92
C ARG A 49 5.73 -17.19 9.36
N TYR A 50 6.69 -16.26 9.52
CA TYR A 50 6.46 -14.86 9.85
C TYR A 50 6.58 -13.93 8.62
N VAL A 51 6.64 -14.51 7.43
CA VAL A 51 6.67 -13.76 6.17
C VAL A 51 5.37 -13.99 5.43
N PHE A 52 4.58 -12.95 5.30
CA PHE A 52 3.34 -12.98 4.53
C PHE A 52 3.63 -12.60 3.08
N PRO A 53 3.29 -13.46 2.10
CA PRO A 53 3.38 -13.08 0.68
C PRO A 53 2.57 -11.83 0.40
N ILE A 54 3.13 -10.91 -0.37
CA ILE A 54 2.44 -9.69 -0.75
C ILE A 54 1.67 -9.88 -2.05
N ASN A 55 0.36 -9.71 -1.97
CA ASN A 55 -0.54 -9.65 -3.10
C ASN A 55 -0.78 -8.19 -3.50
N PHE A 56 -1.02 -7.96 -4.77
CA PHE A 56 -1.13 -6.61 -5.31
C PHE A 56 -2.58 -6.27 -5.66
N ALA A 57 -3.09 -5.20 -5.07
CA ALA A 57 -4.40 -4.65 -5.41
C ALA A 57 -4.23 -3.26 -6.04
N LYS A 58 -4.47 -3.20 -7.34
CA LYS A 58 -4.39 -2.00 -8.17
C LYS A 58 -5.63 -1.15 -7.98
N GLY A 59 -5.46 0.16 -7.86
CA GLY A 59 -6.54 1.12 -7.78
C GLY A 59 -6.34 2.27 -8.74
N HIS A 60 -7.35 2.56 -9.57
CA HIS A 60 -7.34 3.65 -10.53
C HIS A 60 -8.03 4.88 -9.97
N TYR A 61 -7.56 6.05 -10.38
CA TYR A 61 -8.18 7.32 -10.05
C TYR A 61 -8.45 8.11 -11.32
N PHE A 62 -9.65 8.70 -11.39
CA PHE A 62 -10.02 9.66 -12.42
C PHE A 62 -10.09 11.06 -11.82
N LYS A 63 -9.64 12.07 -12.57
CA LYS A 63 -9.79 13.49 -12.23
C LYS A 63 -10.96 14.10 -13.01
N TYR A 64 -11.54 15.14 -12.45
CA TYR A 64 -12.67 15.86 -13.07
C TYR A 64 -12.28 17.28 -13.45
N SER A 65 -12.44 17.65 -14.73
CA SER A 65 -11.96 18.91 -15.31
C SER A 65 -13.01 20.03 -15.34
N ALA A 66 -13.87 20.13 -14.32
CA ALA A 66 -14.86 21.19 -14.19
C ALA A 66 -14.94 21.66 -12.72
N PRO A 67 -15.67 22.74 -12.42
CA PRO A 67 -15.83 23.23 -11.06
C PRO A 67 -16.31 22.14 -10.12
N ASN A 68 -15.72 22.11 -8.93
CA ASN A 68 -15.99 21.12 -7.91
C ASN A 68 -17.27 21.50 -7.12
N PRO A 69 -18.32 20.67 -7.09
CA PRO A 69 -19.52 20.94 -6.32
C PRO A 69 -19.44 20.46 -4.86
N PHE A 70 -18.37 19.73 -4.49
CA PHE A 70 -18.23 19.13 -3.17
C PHE A 70 -17.36 20.01 -2.26
N SER A 71 -17.77 20.15 -1.03
CA SER A 71 -17.00 20.82 0.05
C SER A 71 -16.33 19.84 0.97
N SER A 72 -16.60 18.54 0.84
CA SER A 72 -16.12 17.46 1.71
C SER A 72 -15.87 16.18 0.93
N LEU A 73 -15.11 15.27 1.52
CA LEU A 73 -14.98 13.90 1.00
C LEU A 73 -16.36 13.20 1.05
N VAL A 74 -16.68 12.44 0.01
CA VAL A 74 -17.94 11.66 -0.04
C VAL A 74 -17.59 10.20 -0.29
N TYR A 75 -17.97 9.35 0.64
CA TYR A 75 -17.77 7.90 0.55
C TYR A 75 -19.11 7.22 0.32
N PRO A 76 -19.26 6.37 -0.69
CA PRO A 76 -20.38 5.44 -0.78
C PRO A 76 -20.31 4.42 0.37
N LEU A 77 -21.37 3.63 0.54
CA LEU A 77 -21.32 2.49 1.47
C LEU A 77 -20.20 1.54 1.02
N ALA A 78 -19.35 1.16 1.97
CA ALA A 78 -18.26 0.22 1.72
C ALA A 78 -18.83 -1.17 1.38
N ASP A 79 -18.16 -1.86 0.46
CA ASP A 79 -18.31 -3.29 0.25
C ASP A 79 -17.26 -4.08 1.06
N GLU A 80 -17.25 -5.40 0.87
CA GLU A 80 -16.39 -6.33 1.63
C GLU A 80 -14.88 -6.09 1.42
N PHE A 81 -14.49 -5.45 0.31
CA PHE A 81 -13.08 -5.31 -0.09
C PHE A 81 -12.64 -3.87 -0.37
N SER A 82 -13.58 -2.94 -0.47
CA SER A 82 -13.34 -1.57 -0.94
C SER A 82 -14.26 -0.55 -0.28
N LEU A 83 -13.76 0.65 -0.10
CA LEU A 83 -14.57 1.82 0.29
C LEU A 83 -15.41 2.36 -0.87
N GLY A 84 -15.37 1.71 -2.05
CA GLY A 84 -16.01 2.16 -3.27
C GLY A 84 -15.32 3.36 -3.92
N ILE A 85 -15.82 3.75 -5.09
CA ILE A 85 -15.33 4.93 -5.82
C ILE A 85 -15.84 6.19 -5.12
N HIS A 86 -14.98 6.83 -4.34
CA HIS A 86 -15.30 7.98 -3.51
C HIS A 86 -14.82 9.31 -4.12
N VAL A 87 -15.33 10.40 -3.58
CA VAL A 87 -14.91 11.76 -3.88
C VAL A 87 -13.69 12.10 -3.02
N GLY A 88 -12.60 12.50 -3.66
CA GLY A 88 -11.41 13.04 -3.01
C GLY A 88 -10.92 14.32 -3.69
N PHE A 89 -9.91 14.92 -3.09
CA PHE A 89 -9.26 16.12 -3.62
C PHE A 89 -7.75 15.94 -3.56
N ASP A 90 -7.04 16.50 -4.52
CA ASP A 90 -5.61 16.70 -4.36
C ASP A 90 -5.31 17.99 -3.56
N LEU A 91 -4.02 18.25 -3.35
CA LEU A 91 -3.58 19.42 -2.58
C LEU A 91 -3.93 20.76 -3.26
N SER A 92 -4.25 20.77 -4.56
CA SER A 92 -4.70 21.95 -5.29
C SER A 92 -6.23 22.12 -5.26
N GLY A 93 -6.96 21.16 -4.65
CA GLY A 93 -8.42 21.12 -4.65
C GLY A 93 -9.03 20.49 -5.91
N GLN A 94 -8.21 19.89 -6.78
CA GLN A 94 -8.69 19.17 -7.97
C GLN A 94 -9.49 17.94 -7.55
N LEU A 95 -10.71 17.86 -8.06
CA LEU A 95 -11.63 16.75 -7.77
C LEU A 95 -11.13 15.44 -8.39
N ARG A 96 -11.13 14.37 -7.59
CA ARG A 96 -10.75 13.01 -7.96
C ARG A 96 -11.78 11.99 -7.50
N PHE A 97 -11.92 10.94 -8.29
CA PHE A 97 -12.79 9.80 -8.00
C PHE A 97 -11.97 8.52 -7.98
N GLY A 98 -12.21 7.69 -6.99
CA GLY A 98 -11.49 6.44 -6.80
C GLY A 98 -11.02 6.21 -5.37
N PRO A 99 -10.28 5.14 -5.16
CA PRO A 99 -9.91 4.16 -6.19
C PRO A 99 -11.01 3.12 -6.42
N ASP A 100 -10.90 2.39 -7.51
CA ASP A 100 -11.44 1.04 -7.62
C ASP A 100 -10.51 0.02 -6.96
N LEU A 101 -10.79 -1.27 -7.12
CA LEU A 101 -9.91 -2.35 -6.71
C LEU A 101 -9.88 -3.44 -7.77
N THR A 102 -8.67 -3.76 -8.24
CA THR A 102 -8.39 -4.83 -9.20
C THR A 102 -7.17 -5.61 -8.73
N TRP A 103 -7.31 -6.93 -8.52
CA TRP A 103 -6.19 -7.80 -8.19
C TRP A 103 -5.32 -8.01 -9.43
N ILE A 104 -4.00 -7.97 -9.25
CA ILE A 104 -3.01 -8.13 -10.31
C ILE A 104 -1.88 -9.06 -9.83
N ASP A 105 -1.30 -9.82 -10.76
CA ASP A 105 -0.25 -10.80 -10.45
C ASP A 105 1.15 -10.18 -10.37
N SER A 106 1.34 -9.01 -10.95
CA SER A 106 2.61 -8.30 -10.96
C SER A 106 2.42 -6.79 -10.89
N ILE A 107 3.45 -6.07 -10.43
CA ILE A 107 3.44 -4.62 -10.35
C ILE A 107 3.30 -4.02 -11.76
N ASP A 108 2.15 -3.40 -12.03
CA ASP A 108 1.82 -2.74 -13.29
C ASP A 108 1.05 -1.44 -13.02
N TYR A 109 1.66 -0.31 -13.34
CA TYR A 109 1.09 1.03 -13.19
C TYR A 109 0.41 1.54 -14.47
N SER A 110 0.19 0.69 -15.48
CA SER A 110 -0.59 1.08 -16.65
C SER A 110 -2.02 1.43 -16.25
N PHE A 111 -2.58 2.44 -16.89
CA PHE A 111 -3.97 2.86 -16.66
C PHE A 111 -4.90 2.08 -17.58
N ASP A 112 -5.98 1.52 -17.03
CA ASP A 112 -7.03 0.85 -17.80
C ASP A 112 -8.19 1.83 -18.07
N GLU A 113 -8.23 2.40 -19.27
CA GLU A 113 -9.28 3.34 -19.67
C GLU A 113 -10.66 2.68 -19.83
N SER A 114 -10.73 1.36 -20.00
CA SER A 114 -12.00 0.63 -20.09
C SER A 114 -12.85 0.71 -18.83
N LEU A 115 -12.23 1.05 -17.68
CA LEU A 115 -12.90 1.24 -16.40
C LEU A 115 -13.77 2.50 -16.34
N LYS A 116 -13.67 3.41 -17.32
CA LYS A 116 -14.37 4.70 -17.30
C LYS A 116 -15.88 4.57 -17.09
N GLU A 117 -16.53 3.64 -17.77
CA GLU A 117 -17.99 3.41 -17.63
C GLU A 117 -18.35 2.97 -16.21
N LYS A 118 -17.58 2.05 -15.61
CA LYS A 118 -17.75 1.64 -14.21
C LYS A 118 -17.68 2.82 -13.24
N PHE A 119 -16.75 3.75 -13.48
CA PHE A 119 -16.61 4.96 -12.67
C PHE A 119 -17.80 5.89 -12.87
N ILE A 120 -18.23 6.11 -14.09
CA ILE A 120 -19.41 6.93 -14.42
C ILE A 120 -20.64 6.39 -13.67
N ASP A 121 -20.94 5.10 -13.77
CA ASP A 121 -22.07 4.46 -13.12
C ASP A 121 -22.01 4.61 -11.59
N SER A 122 -20.82 4.46 -11.02
CA SER A 122 -20.62 4.59 -9.57
C SER A 122 -20.81 6.03 -9.09
N ILE A 123 -20.30 7.01 -9.84
CA ILE A 123 -20.40 8.43 -9.51
C ILE A 123 -21.85 8.90 -9.67
N HIS A 124 -22.56 8.49 -10.70
CA HIS A 124 -23.96 8.90 -10.95
C HIS A 124 -24.92 8.46 -9.83
N ARG A 125 -24.56 7.46 -9.01
CA ARG A 125 -25.36 7.07 -7.83
C ARG A 125 -25.48 8.16 -6.78
N TYR A 126 -24.46 9.02 -6.64
CA TYR A 126 -24.44 10.12 -5.66
C TYR A 126 -24.31 11.50 -6.31
N TRP A 127 -23.94 11.57 -7.58
CA TRP A 127 -23.89 12.80 -8.36
C TRP A 127 -24.44 12.58 -9.80
N PRO A 128 -25.77 12.54 -9.97
CA PRO A 128 -26.40 12.26 -11.27
C PRO A 128 -26.05 13.27 -12.37
N ASP A 129 -25.78 14.52 -12.01
CA ASP A 129 -25.50 15.61 -12.96
C ASP A 129 -24.02 15.67 -13.41
N MET A 130 -23.20 14.69 -13.03
CA MET A 130 -21.79 14.64 -13.46
C MET A 130 -21.69 14.46 -14.97
N ASP A 131 -20.95 15.37 -15.64
CA ASP A 131 -20.68 15.25 -17.08
C ASP A 131 -19.54 14.25 -17.35
N PRO A 132 -19.80 13.06 -17.95
CA PRO A 132 -18.79 12.07 -18.25
C PRO A 132 -17.65 12.55 -19.15
N LYS A 133 -17.88 13.59 -19.95
CA LYS A 133 -16.86 14.18 -20.83
C LYS A 133 -15.76 14.90 -20.06
N LYS A 134 -16.02 15.26 -18.80
CA LYS A 134 -15.07 15.92 -17.90
C LYS A 134 -14.27 14.97 -17.03
N LEU A 135 -14.56 13.68 -17.12
CA LEU A 135 -13.87 12.60 -16.38
C LEU A 135 -12.69 12.09 -17.22
N HIS A 136 -11.47 12.22 -16.69
CA HIS A 136 -10.22 11.86 -17.38
C HIS A 136 -9.35 10.95 -16.49
N PRO A 137 -8.58 10.02 -17.09
CA PRO A 137 -7.57 9.29 -16.36
C PRO A 137 -6.63 10.19 -15.55
N ASP A 138 -6.23 9.75 -14.35
CA ASP A 138 -5.31 10.49 -13.50
C ASP A 138 -4.11 9.61 -13.15
N TYR A 139 -4.18 8.82 -12.09
CA TYR A 139 -3.08 7.95 -11.68
C TYR A 139 -3.55 6.59 -11.19
N VAL A 140 -2.59 5.69 -11.00
CA VAL A 140 -2.77 4.35 -10.47
C VAL A 140 -1.93 4.19 -9.20
N GLY A 141 -2.51 3.59 -8.17
CA GLY A 141 -1.81 3.11 -6.98
C GLY A 141 -1.85 1.59 -6.89
N ILE A 142 -0.86 0.99 -6.25
CA ILE A 142 -0.86 -0.45 -5.94
C ILE A 142 -0.71 -0.62 -4.43
N ARG A 143 -1.63 -1.39 -3.84
CA ARG A 143 -1.65 -1.68 -2.40
C ARG A 143 -0.98 -3.01 -2.12
N PRO A 144 -0.02 -3.06 -1.18
CA PRO A 144 0.53 -4.32 -0.68
C PRO A 144 -0.47 -4.98 0.27
N LYS A 145 -1.11 -6.06 -0.14
CA LYS A 145 -2.04 -6.83 0.70
C LYS A 145 -1.42 -8.13 1.15
N ILE A 146 -1.59 -8.48 2.43
CA ILE A 146 -1.16 -9.77 2.98
C ILE A 146 -2.21 -10.87 2.79
N GLN A 147 -3.45 -10.51 2.49
CA GLN A 147 -4.49 -11.45 2.07
C GLN A 147 -4.59 -11.51 0.54
N ASN A 148 -5.15 -12.60 0.03
CA ASN A 148 -5.52 -12.74 -1.38
C ASN A 148 -7.00 -12.37 -1.61
N ASN A 149 -7.46 -12.47 -2.85
CA ASN A 149 -8.84 -12.13 -3.27
C ASN A 149 -9.94 -13.06 -2.73
N ASN A 150 -9.57 -14.19 -2.11
CA ASN A 150 -10.51 -15.15 -1.53
C ASN A 150 -10.56 -15.08 0.00
N GLU A 151 -9.80 -14.17 0.59
CA GLU A 151 -9.68 -13.99 2.05
C GLU A 151 -10.27 -12.64 2.45
N GLY A 152 -10.83 -12.58 3.66
CA GLY A 152 -11.32 -11.32 4.24
C GLY A 152 -10.20 -10.32 4.48
N MET A 153 -10.58 -9.05 4.68
CA MET A 153 -9.63 -7.97 4.95
C MET A 153 -8.75 -8.29 6.16
N GLN A 154 -7.45 -8.15 6.00
CA GLN A 154 -6.44 -8.31 7.05
C GLN A 154 -5.89 -6.94 7.46
N ASP A 155 -5.53 -6.83 8.73
CA ASP A 155 -4.86 -5.63 9.26
C ASP A 155 -3.35 -5.67 8.95
N PHE A 156 -2.68 -4.55 9.17
CA PHE A 156 -1.22 -4.42 9.05
C PHE A 156 -0.49 -5.44 9.92
N SER A 157 0.53 -6.07 9.38
CA SER A 157 1.42 -6.93 10.14
C SER A 157 2.66 -6.13 10.57
N ILE A 158 2.83 -5.94 11.89
CA ILE A 158 3.99 -5.31 12.50
C ILE A 158 4.55 -6.28 13.52
N LEU A 159 5.62 -6.98 13.15
CA LEU A 159 6.21 -8.04 13.96
C LEU A 159 7.58 -7.62 14.50
N GLY A 160 7.71 -7.63 15.82
CA GLY A 160 8.94 -7.42 16.54
C GLY A 160 9.60 -8.73 17.02
N PRO A 161 10.74 -8.63 17.73
CA PRO A 161 11.50 -9.77 18.23
C PRO A 161 10.69 -10.73 19.11
N GLU A 162 9.70 -10.23 19.84
CA GLU A 162 8.82 -11.02 20.72
C GLU A 162 7.98 -12.04 19.95
N LYS A 163 7.79 -11.83 18.63
CA LYS A 163 7.05 -12.76 17.75
C LYS A 163 7.97 -13.71 17.00
N HIS A 164 8.99 -13.19 16.31
CA HIS A 164 9.84 -14.00 15.43
C HIS A 164 11.21 -14.34 16.00
N GLY A 165 11.56 -13.86 17.20
CA GLY A 165 12.80 -14.23 17.91
C GLY A 165 14.09 -13.59 17.37
N VAL A 166 14.04 -12.76 16.33
CA VAL A 166 15.23 -12.11 15.75
C VAL A 166 15.42 -10.75 16.40
N GLU A 167 16.30 -10.68 17.38
CA GLU A 167 16.58 -9.46 18.16
C GLU A 167 16.99 -8.29 17.28
N GLY A 168 16.32 -7.15 17.45
CA GLY A 168 16.58 -5.91 16.70
C GLY A 168 15.99 -5.87 15.29
N LEU A 169 15.23 -6.90 14.84
CA LEU A 169 14.45 -6.87 13.60
C LEU A 169 13.02 -6.40 13.90
N ILE A 170 12.50 -5.51 13.06
CA ILE A 170 11.08 -5.17 13.02
C ILE A 170 10.62 -5.32 11.57
N ASN A 171 9.60 -6.17 11.36
CA ASN A 171 9.11 -6.51 10.04
C ASN A 171 7.69 -5.97 9.85
N LEU A 172 7.51 -5.00 8.93
CA LEU A 172 6.22 -4.43 8.59
C LEU A 172 5.78 -4.94 7.22
N GLN A 173 4.60 -5.55 7.17
CA GLN A 173 4.01 -6.09 5.94
C GLN A 173 2.55 -5.65 5.82
N GLY A 174 2.07 -5.48 4.60
CA GLY A 174 0.68 -5.10 4.34
C GLY A 174 0.33 -3.66 4.76
N ILE A 175 1.30 -2.76 4.90
CA ILE A 175 1.02 -1.36 5.22
C ILE A 175 0.45 -0.68 3.96
N GLU A 176 -0.87 -0.67 3.87
CA GLU A 176 -1.64 -0.02 2.81
C GLU A 176 -2.42 1.21 3.33
N SER A 177 -3.53 1.58 2.74
CA SER A 177 -4.42 2.63 3.28
C SER A 177 -5.08 2.13 4.60
N PRO A 178 -5.04 2.92 5.69
CA PRO A 178 -4.59 4.31 5.85
C PRO A 178 -3.14 4.48 6.36
N GLY A 179 -2.17 3.73 5.84
CA GLY A 179 -0.79 3.70 6.32
C GLY A 179 -0.12 5.06 6.41
N VAL A 180 -0.35 5.96 5.44
CA VAL A 180 0.19 7.32 5.48
C VAL A 180 -0.41 8.12 6.65
N THR A 181 -1.70 8.06 6.85
CA THR A 181 -2.38 8.74 7.97
C THR A 181 -1.91 8.22 9.31
N SER A 182 -1.66 6.91 9.44
CA SER A 182 -1.20 6.26 10.66
C SER A 182 0.33 6.23 10.83
N ALA A 183 1.10 6.76 9.87
CA ALA A 183 2.56 6.61 9.83
C ALA A 183 3.27 7.08 11.11
N LEU A 184 2.85 8.20 11.71
CA LEU A 184 3.45 8.70 12.94
C LEU A 184 3.15 7.79 14.15
N ALA A 185 1.93 7.23 14.21
CA ALA A 185 1.55 6.27 15.25
C ALA A 185 2.30 4.94 15.07
N ILE A 186 2.41 4.45 13.84
CA ILE A 186 3.22 3.27 13.50
C ILE A 186 4.67 3.51 13.89
N GLY A 187 5.26 4.65 13.52
CA GLY A 187 6.64 4.99 13.87
C GLY A 187 6.88 5.02 15.39
N LYS A 188 5.95 5.60 16.15
CA LYS A 188 5.99 5.60 17.62
C LYS A 188 5.94 4.16 18.18
N TYR A 189 5.05 3.33 17.67
CA TYR A 189 4.93 1.93 18.08
C TYR A 189 6.22 1.15 17.76
N VAL A 190 6.71 1.24 16.52
CA VAL A 190 7.95 0.61 16.05
C VAL A 190 9.16 1.03 16.92
N SER A 191 9.22 2.29 17.35
CA SER A 191 10.31 2.78 18.20
C SER A 191 10.30 2.20 19.63
N SER A 192 9.18 1.63 20.07
CA SER A 192 9.03 1.01 21.39
C SER A 192 9.31 -0.51 21.37
N LEU A 193 9.45 -1.11 20.19
CA LEU A 193 9.87 -2.49 19.99
C LEU A 193 11.41 -2.58 19.94
#